data_783b34c573b04da0c2c416724b7a6122
#
_entry.id   783b34c573b04da0c2c416724b7a6122
#
_cell.length_a   1.000
_cell.length_b   1.000
_cell.length_c   1.000
_cell.angle_alpha   90.00
_cell.angle_beta   90.00
_cell.angle_gamma   90.00
#
_symmetry.space_group_name_H-M   'P 1'
#
loop_
_entity.id
_entity.type
_entity.pdbx_description
1 polymer ?
#
loop_
_entity_poly.entity_id
_entity_poly.type
_entity_poly.pdbx_seq_one_letter_code
_entity_poly.pdbx_strand_id
1 'polypeptide(L)'
;MVFPPFYSDFGKNITLGERVFINSGCKFQDQGGVVIGDDCLIGHNTVIATLNHDLAPSHRADMHPAPVVIGRNVWIGSNATILPGVTIGDDAVVAAASVVTKDVPAKSIVVGSPARVLRSLTN
;
A
#
# COMPACT_ATOMS: atom_id res chain seq x y z
N MET A 1 9.68 -12.66 2.88
CA MET A 1 9.12 -13.86 2.23
C MET A 1 7.84 -13.49 1.48
N VAL A 2 7.75 -13.90 0.24
CA VAL A 2 6.58 -13.62 -0.58
C VAL A 2 5.90 -14.95 -0.90
N PHE A 3 4.62 -15.09 -0.52
CA PHE A 3 3.84 -16.29 -0.85
C PHE A 3 3.14 -16.14 -2.18
N PRO A 4 3.28 -17.12 -3.08
CA PRO A 4 2.56 -17.11 -4.35
C PRO A 4 1.06 -17.39 -4.16
N PRO A 5 0.21 -16.97 -5.10
CA PRO A 5 0.59 -16.15 -6.24
C PRO A 5 0.83 -14.69 -5.85
N PHE A 6 1.77 -14.06 -6.55
CA PHE A 6 2.07 -12.65 -6.43
C PHE A 6 2.05 -12.03 -7.82
N TYR A 7 1.38 -10.90 -7.97
CA TYR A 7 1.22 -10.23 -9.25
C TYR A 7 1.85 -8.85 -9.23
N SER A 8 2.55 -8.51 -10.28
CA SER A 8 3.08 -7.17 -10.49
C SER A 8 3.02 -6.84 -11.97
N ASP A 9 2.96 -5.56 -12.30
CA ASP A 9 2.96 -5.15 -13.70
C ASP A 9 4.36 -5.29 -14.30
N PHE A 10 5.40 -4.83 -13.59
CA PHE A 10 6.79 -4.98 -14.01
C PHE A 10 7.64 -5.70 -12.97
N GLY A 11 7.42 -5.42 -11.70
CA GLY A 11 8.20 -5.96 -10.60
C GLY A 11 9.51 -5.22 -10.32
N LYS A 12 10.08 -4.57 -11.32
CA LYS A 12 11.38 -3.91 -11.21
C LYS A 12 11.35 -2.63 -10.38
N ASN A 13 10.18 -2.07 -10.17
CA ASN A 13 10.00 -0.82 -9.41
C ASN A 13 9.56 -1.07 -7.97
N ILE A 14 9.69 -2.30 -7.51
CA ILE A 14 9.36 -2.69 -6.14
C ILE A 14 10.66 -2.82 -5.36
N THR A 15 10.77 -2.10 -4.25
CA THR A 15 11.89 -2.20 -3.32
C THR A 15 11.39 -2.71 -1.99
N LEU A 16 11.92 -3.83 -1.55
CA LEU A 16 11.55 -4.45 -0.27
C LEU A 16 12.72 -4.34 0.70
N GLY A 17 12.44 -3.95 1.92
CA GLY A 17 13.39 -4.03 3.02
C GLY A 17 13.62 -5.47 3.47
N GLU A 18 14.21 -5.61 4.64
CA GLU A 18 14.49 -6.92 5.24
C GLU A 18 13.28 -7.44 6.00
N ARG A 19 13.13 -8.75 6.03
CA ARG A 19 12.09 -9.43 6.82
C ARG A 19 10.68 -8.99 6.49
N VAL A 20 10.45 -8.63 5.22
CA VAL A 20 9.11 -8.29 4.75
C VAL A 20 8.36 -9.59 4.44
N PHE A 21 7.12 -9.67 4.91
CA PHE A 21 6.23 -10.79 4.66
C PHE A 21 5.05 -10.33 3.82
N ILE A 22 4.91 -10.90 2.63
CA ILE A 22 3.79 -10.60 1.73
C ILE A 22 2.99 -11.88 1.53
N ASN A 23 1.75 -11.87 1.98
CA ASN A 23 0.89 -13.04 1.86
C ASN A 23 0.35 -13.18 0.44
N SER A 24 -0.27 -14.33 0.15
CA SER A 24 -0.66 -14.69 -1.21
C SER A 24 -1.76 -13.80 -1.79
N GLY A 25 -1.75 -13.66 -3.10
CA GLY A 25 -2.80 -12.96 -3.85
C GLY A 25 -2.60 -11.45 -3.96
N CYS A 26 -1.49 -10.91 -3.46
CA CYS A 26 -1.22 -9.47 -3.57
C CYS A 26 -0.97 -9.05 -5.02
N LYS A 27 -1.38 -7.83 -5.34
CA LYS A 27 -1.23 -7.25 -6.68
C LYS A 27 -0.64 -5.86 -6.56
N PHE A 28 0.55 -5.68 -7.11
CA PHE A 28 1.25 -4.39 -7.09
C PHE A 28 1.35 -3.83 -8.50
N GLN A 29 0.70 -2.70 -8.71
CA GLN A 29 0.85 -1.91 -9.93
C GLN A 29 2.02 -0.96 -9.69
N ASP A 30 3.21 -1.35 -10.17
CA ASP A 30 4.47 -0.76 -9.69
C ASP A 30 5.09 0.31 -10.59
N GLN A 31 4.39 0.77 -11.63
CA GLN A 31 4.95 1.75 -12.56
C GLN A 31 5.47 3.01 -11.86
N GLY A 32 4.76 3.49 -10.84
CA GLY A 32 5.15 4.69 -10.08
C GLY A 32 6.13 4.43 -8.94
N GLY A 33 6.43 3.18 -8.66
CA GLY A 33 7.31 2.78 -7.57
C GLY A 33 6.59 2.38 -6.30
N VAL A 34 7.03 1.27 -5.70
CA VAL A 34 6.54 0.78 -4.41
C VAL A 34 7.75 0.52 -3.52
N VAL A 35 7.80 1.18 -2.37
CA VAL A 35 8.85 0.98 -1.37
C VAL A 35 8.21 0.46 -0.09
N ILE A 36 8.68 -0.68 0.39
CA ILE A 36 8.19 -1.29 1.63
C ILE A 36 9.38 -1.46 2.57
N GLY A 37 9.32 -0.82 3.73
CA GLY A 37 10.37 -0.87 4.73
C GLY A 37 10.47 -2.21 5.44
N ASP A 38 11.46 -2.31 6.34
CA ASP A 38 11.76 -3.55 7.06
C ASP A 38 10.58 -4.00 7.93
N ASP A 39 10.50 -5.30 8.15
CA ASP A 39 9.59 -5.92 9.12
C ASP A 39 8.10 -5.72 8.84
N CYS A 40 7.73 -5.36 7.62
CA CYS A 40 6.33 -5.18 7.27
C CYS A 40 5.61 -6.50 7.07
N LEU A 41 4.33 -6.52 7.43
CA LEU A 41 3.42 -7.64 7.22
C LEU A 41 2.28 -7.20 6.29
N ILE A 42 2.21 -7.81 5.11
CA ILE A 42 1.19 -7.48 4.12
C ILE A 42 0.23 -8.65 3.99
N GLY A 43 -1.03 -8.40 4.29
CA GLY A 43 -2.08 -9.42 4.28
C GLY A 43 -2.47 -9.88 2.87
N HIS A 44 -3.26 -10.95 2.81
CA HIS A 44 -3.73 -11.54 1.55
C HIS A 44 -4.45 -10.52 0.68
N ASN A 45 -4.26 -10.64 -0.63
CA ASN A 45 -5.04 -9.89 -1.63
C ASN A 45 -4.95 -8.38 -1.49
N THR A 46 -3.89 -7.86 -0.89
CA THR A 46 -3.64 -6.43 -0.83
C THR A 46 -3.33 -5.91 -2.22
N VAL A 47 -3.92 -4.79 -2.58
CA VAL A 47 -3.66 -4.11 -3.84
C VAL A 47 -2.92 -2.81 -3.55
N ILE A 48 -1.78 -2.62 -4.21
CA ILE A 48 -1.04 -1.35 -4.17
C ILE A 48 -1.02 -0.79 -5.57
N ALA A 49 -1.63 0.39 -5.73
CA ALA A 49 -1.74 1.07 -7.01
C ALA A 49 -0.83 2.30 -7.03
N THR A 50 -0.16 2.54 -8.15
CA THR A 50 0.72 3.70 -8.32
C THR A 50 0.39 4.52 -9.56
N LEU A 51 -0.68 4.19 -10.26
CA LEU A 51 -1.13 4.95 -11.43
C LEU A 51 -2.52 5.51 -11.19
N ASN A 52 -2.66 6.82 -11.42
CA ASN A 52 -3.95 7.46 -11.57
C ASN A 52 -4.16 7.81 -13.05
N HIS A 53 -5.42 7.88 -13.45
CA HIS A 53 -5.82 8.46 -14.71
C HIS A 53 -6.31 9.88 -14.49
N ASP A 54 -6.26 10.71 -15.54
CA ASP A 54 -6.84 12.02 -15.47
C ASP A 54 -8.36 11.92 -15.29
N LEU A 55 -8.92 12.75 -14.42
CA LEU A 55 -10.37 12.73 -14.18
C LEU A 55 -11.16 13.38 -15.29
N ALA A 56 -10.54 14.26 -16.08
CA ALA A 56 -11.21 14.87 -17.22
C ALA A 56 -11.51 13.82 -18.28
N PRO A 57 -12.78 13.68 -18.74
CA PRO A 57 -13.13 12.63 -19.72
C PRO A 57 -12.30 12.67 -20.98
N SER A 58 -11.94 13.86 -21.46
CA SER A 58 -11.15 14.01 -22.70
C SER A 58 -9.69 13.61 -22.54
N HIS A 59 -9.20 13.49 -21.30
CA HIS A 59 -7.82 13.12 -20.98
C HIS A 59 -7.75 11.87 -20.11
N ARG A 60 -8.82 11.10 -20.05
CA ARG A 60 -8.93 9.94 -19.15
C ARG A 60 -7.83 8.90 -19.38
N ALA A 61 -7.31 8.79 -20.59
CA ALA A 61 -6.24 7.86 -20.90
C ALA A 61 -4.86 8.32 -20.41
N ASP A 62 -4.70 9.59 -20.04
CA ASP A 62 -3.44 10.10 -19.52
C ASP A 62 -3.20 9.53 -18.12
N MET A 63 -2.02 8.97 -17.91
CA MET A 63 -1.66 8.34 -16.66
C MET A 63 -0.72 9.21 -15.84
N HIS A 64 -0.95 9.27 -14.55
CA HIS A 64 -0.16 10.04 -13.59
C HIS A 64 0.41 9.10 -12.54
N PRO A 65 1.67 8.68 -12.67
CA PRO A 65 2.29 7.81 -11.68
C PRO A 65 2.60 8.58 -10.39
N ALA A 66 2.43 7.91 -9.26
CA ALA A 66 2.82 8.43 -7.97
C ALA A 66 3.22 7.27 -7.05
N PRO A 67 4.39 7.34 -6.40
CA PRO A 67 4.90 6.23 -5.62
C PRO A 67 4.07 5.99 -4.36
N VAL A 68 4.05 4.74 -3.93
CA VAL A 68 3.58 4.35 -2.60
C VAL A 68 4.80 4.01 -1.76
N VAL A 69 4.88 4.64 -0.59
CA VAL A 69 5.98 4.44 0.34
C VAL A 69 5.42 3.94 1.67
N ILE A 70 5.82 2.75 2.05
CA ILE A 70 5.42 2.11 3.30
C ILE A 70 6.63 2.06 4.21
N GLY A 71 6.50 2.62 5.40
CA GLY A 71 7.57 2.68 6.38
C GLY A 71 7.92 1.31 6.96
N ARG A 72 8.59 1.31 8.11
CA ARG A 72 9.01 0.08 8.79
C ARG A 72 7.93 -0.42 9.72
N ASN A 73 7.89 -1.74 9.89
CA ASN A 73 7.02 -2.40 10.87
C ASN A 73 5.54 -2.04 10.68
N VAL A 74 5.11 -1.93 9.45
CA VAL A 74 3.72 -1.64 9.10
C VAL A 74 2.97 -2.95 8.89
N TRP A 75 1.76 -3.01 9.42
CA TRP A 75 0.87 -4.14 9.18
C TRP A 75 -0.31 -3.68 8.31
N ILE A 76 -0.43 -4.28 7.14
CA ILE A 76 -1.55 -4.06 6.25
C ILE A 76 -2.43 -5.31 6.27
N GLY A 77 -3.67 -5.14 6.71
CA GLY A 77 -4.65 -6.21 6.78
C GLY A 77 -5.09 -6.70 5.41
N SER A 78 -5.65 -7.89 5.37
CA SER A 78 -6.07 -8.54 4.11
C SER A 78 -7.09 -7.69 3.35
N ASN A 79 -7.02 -7.75 2.03
CA ASN A 79 -7.94 -7.08 1.12
C ASN A 79 -7.92 -5.55 1.22
N ALA A 80 -6.88 -4.96 1.80
CA ALA A 80 -6.71 -3.52 1.78
C ALA A 80 -6.28 -3.05 0.39
N THR A 81 -6.63 -1.81 0.07
CA THR A 81 -6.20 -1.14 -1.17
C THR A 81 -5.48 0.14 -0.81
N ILE A 82 -4.26 0.29 -1.30
CA ILE A 82 -3.44 1.49 -1.09
C ILE A 82 -3.38 2.25 -2.41
N LEU A 83 -3.82 3.50 -2.40
CA LEU A 83 -3.93 4.31 -3.61
C LEU A 83 -2.62 5.05 -3.93
N PRO A 84 -2.47 5.51 -5.19
CA PRO A 84 -1.24 6.17 -5.63
C PRO A 84 -0.87 7.38 -4.78
N GLY A 85 0.42 7.53 -4.50
CA GLY A 85 0.98 8.66 -3.79
C GLY A 85 0.88 8.58 -2.27
N VAL A 86 0.32 7.51 -1.72
CA VAL A 86 0.16 7.37 -0.26
C VAL A 86 1.50 6.99 0.38
N THR A 87 1.81 7.67 1.49
CA THR A 87 2.89 7.30 2.40
C THR A 87 2.29 6.78 3.69
N ILE A 88 2.71 5.61 4.12
CA ILE A 88 2.28 5.01 5.40
C ILE A 88 3.46 5.07 6.37
N GLY A 89 3.26 5.76 7.48
CA GLY A 89 4.30 5.96 8.48
C GLY A 89 4.67 4.70 9.24
N ASP A 90 5.82 4.72 9.90
CA ASP A 90 6.34 3.58 10.64
C ASP A 90 5.36 3.12 11.73
N ASP A 91 5.33 1.82 11.97
CA ASP A 91 4.53 1.19 13.02
C ASP A 91 3.01 1.33 12.84
N ALA A 92 2.55 1.82 11.70
CA ALA A 92 1.13 1.98 11.43
C ALA A 92 0.44 0.64 11.14
N VAL A 93 -0.86 0.61 11.33
CA VAL A 93 -1.72 -0.53 11.00
C VAL A 93 -2.84 -0.05 10.08
N VAL A 94 -3.01 -0.75 8.98
CA VAL A 94 -4.15 -0.57 8.08
C VAL A 94 -5.08 -1.76 8.30
N ALA A 95 -6.30 -1.50 8.77
CA ALA A 95 -7.26 -2.57 9.02
C ALA A 95 -7.68 -3.25 7.73
N ALA A 96 -8.10 -4.52 7.84
CA ALA A 96 -8.53 -5.30 6.70
C ALA A 96 -9.65 -4.60 5.91
N ALA A 97 -9.64 -4.78 4.60
CA ALA A 97 -10.64 -4.24 3.67
C ALA A 97 -10.71 -2.71 3.62
N SER A 98 -9.72 -2.02 4.17
CA SER A 98 -9.66 -0.56 4.11
C SER A 98 -9.18 -0.07 2.75
N VAL A 99 -9.63 1.13 2.37
CA VAL A 99 -9.13 1.83 1.18
C VAL A 99 -8.40 3.08 1.63
N VAL A 100 -7.08 3.07 1.51
CA VAL A 100 -6.22 4.17 1.98
C VAL A 100 -6.05 5.18 0.86
N THR A 101 -6.62 6.37 1.06
CA THR A 101 -6.63 7.44 0.07
C THR A 101 -5.70 8.61 0.42
N LYS A 102 -5.21 8.64 1.66
CA LYS A 102 -4.35 9.71 2.20
C LYS A 102 -3.23 9.11 3.00
N ASP A 103 -2.18 9.88 3.24
CA ASP A 103 -1.07 9.46 4.06
C ASP A 103 -1.54 9.02 5.45
N VAL A 104 -0.89 8.01 5.98
CA VAL A 104 -1.19 7.42 7.27
C VAL A 104 -0.10 7.84 8.25
N PRO A 105 -0.45 8.49 9.36
CA PRO A 105 0.55 8.89 10.37
C PRO A 105 1.23 7.67 10.97
N ALA A 106 2.47 7.83 11.38
CA ALA A 106 3.17 6.80 12.13
C ALA A 106 2.41 6.43 13.40
N LYS A 107 2.51 5.18 13.81
CA LYS A 107 1.92 4.68 15.06
C LYS A 107 0.42 4.95 15.17
N SER A 108 -0.30 4.76 14.07
CA SER A 108 -1.75 4.91 14.06
C SER A 108 -2.42 3.70 13.44
N ILE A 109 -3.67 3.48 13.80
CA ILE A 109 -4.54 2.51 13.12
C ILE A 109 -5.51 3.28 12.26
N VAL A 110 -5.59 2.92 10.98
CA VAL A 110 -6.61 3.45 10.07
C VAL A 110 -7.56 2.35 9.66
N VAL A 111 -8.83 2.69 9.45
CA VAL A 111 -9.89 1.74 9.11
C VAL A 111 -10.92 2.39 8.21
N GLY A 112 -11.47 1.61 7.31
CA GLY A 112 -12.63 1.97 6.50
C GLY A 112 -12.33 2.34 5.07
N SER A 113 -13.35 2.79 4.38
CA SER A 113 -13.31 3.22 2.99
C SER A 113 -14.12 4.51 2.83
N PRO A 114 -13.46 5.67 2.73
CA PRO A 114 -12.03 5.89 2.84
C PRO A 114 -11.52 5.65 4.27
N ALA A 115 -10.29 5.20 4.38
CA ALA A 115 -9.70 4.91 5.68
C ALA A 115 -9.53 6.19 6.50
N ARG A 116 -9.82 6.09 7.79
CA ARG A 116 -9.70 7.18 8.76
C ARG A 116 -8.97 6.70 9.99
N VAL A 117 -8.28 7.60 10.66
CA VAL A 117 -7.57 7.27 11.90
C VAL A 117 -8.58 6.85 12.96
N LEU A 118 -8.46 5.61 13.44
CA LEU A 118 -9.26 5.09 14.53
C LEU A 118 -8.67 5.51 15.88
N ARG A 119 -7.38 5.34 16.03
CA ARG A 119 -6.64 5.73 17.24
C ARG A 119 -5.13 5.69 17.01
N SER A 120 -4.40 6.30 17.93
CA SER A 120 -2.94 6.18 18.00
C SER A 120 -2.56 4.92 18.76
N LEU A 121 -1.42 4.35 18.39
CA LEU A 121 -0.86 3.19 19.07
C LEU A 121 0.15 3.67 20.12
N THR A 122 0.02 3.12 21.31
CA THR A 122 1.07 3.20 22.30
C THR A 122 1.74 1.83 22.33
N ASN A 123 2.97 1.83 22.27
CA ASN A 123 3.79 0.64 22.16
C ASN A 123 3.22 -0.63 22.83
#